data_324f848c00b51e65c40cefc9390f0466
#
_entry.id   324f848c00b51e65c40cefc9390f0466
#
_cell.length_a   1.000
_cell.length_b   1.000
_cell.length_c   1.000
_cell.angle_alpha   90.00
_cell.angle_beta   90.00
_cell.angle_gamma   90.00
#
_symmetry.space_group_name_H-M   'P 1'
#
loop_
_entity.id
_entity.type
_entity.pdbx_description
1 polymer ?
#
loop_
_entity_poly.entity_id
_entity_poly.type
_entity_poly.pdbx_seq_one_letter_code
_entity_poly.pdbx_strand_id
1 'polypeptide(L)'
;MKRRKLLLFPLLGLIALTSLCSCGEDRWKEYYPLTGRDLWIDSLMREVYLWYEDIPPSKGLNYFQNPETFLKSILSKNDKGFSTVDTIMDIPLPSYGFDYTLYKVATSDTTYNALVSYVANGSPAAEAGLQRGNWIMLVDGDSITKKTEERLTDGGTRTLRIGKYVIVKDEDDEGTEGDTGTGDTEDEDDESIGMIQAIGDIALPAVRPVTESAIHTTKFVQLDGTDHKIAYLAYNTFTAGTAENSEAYNNELRAFSQQCQQFGINNFILDLRYNPGGEMECVQLLADMLVPADKLESPFAFLQYNDKQSSRNHDLILDSQLLQGGTNLNLSKVYIITGGTTAGAAEMLINCLKPYMTVVLIGQTTKGENVATETFINPKYPWAARPVVCEVFNANGEADYSTGFKPDLSINETSYLQYYLPLGDFNEILFNTAMGIIAGAIELPEAQTRETSVKSFATPKNTRKGLIIK
;
A
#
# COMPACT_ATOMS: atom_id res chain seq x y z
N MET A 1 -32.64 76.37 -42.83
CA MET A 1 -31.73 75.48 -42.06
C MET A 1 -32.43 74.90 -40.81
N LYS A 2 -33.41 73.95 -40.97
CA LYS A 2 -34.06 73.31 -39.77
C LYS A 2 -34.73 71.99 -40.14
N ARG A 3 -34.08 71.07 -40.83
CA ARG A 3 -34.64 69.73 -41.13
C ARG A 3 -33.61 68.55 -41.13
N ARG A 4 -32.39 68.72 -40.68
CA ARG A 4 -31.38 67.60 -40.65
C ARG A 4 -31.05 67.02 -39.31
N LYS A 5 -31.65 67.47 -38.19
CA LYS A 5 -31.35 66.93 -36.82
C LYS A 5 -32.33 65.85 -36.31
N LEU A 6 -33.43 65.54 -37.03
CA LEU A 6 -34.45 64.66 -36.55
C LEU A 6 -34.27 63.15 -36.99
N LEU A 7 -33.37 62.88 -37.93
CA LEU A 7 -33.10 61.53 -38.44
C LEU A 7 -31.91 60.82 -37.77
N LEU A 8 -31.08 61.52 -37.00
CA LEU A 8 -29.94 60.90 -36.33
C LEU A 8 -30.33 60.17 -35.01
N PHE A 9 -31.40 60.57 -34.34
CA PHE A 9 -31.81 59.95 -33.05
C PHE A 9 -32.41 58.55 -33.21
N PRO A 10 -33.25 58.24 -34.18
CA PRO A 10 -33.74 56.87 -34.35
C PRO A 10 -32.64 55.90 -34.87
N LEU A 11 -31.63 56.40 -35.61
CA LEU A 11 -30.52 55.55 -36.07
C LEU A 11 -29.55 55.17 -34.94
N LEU A 12 -29.26 56.11 -33.98
CA LEU A 12 -28.49 55.76 -32.78
C LEU A 12 -29.25 54.82 -31.83
N GLY A 13 -30.58 54.96 -31.73
CA GLY A 13 -31.41 54.03 -30.95
C GLY A 13 -31.44 52.62 -31.56
N LEU A 14 -31.44 52.49 -32.90
CA LEU A 14 -31.39 51.21 -33.57
C LEU A 14 -30.02 50.52 -33.46
N ILE A 15 -28.92 51.27 -33.50
CA ILE A 15 -27.55 50.73 -33.27
C ILE A 15 -27.36 50.33 -31.82
N ALA A 16 -27.94 51.05 -30.85
CA ALA A 16 -27.85 50.71 -29.44
C ALA A 16 -28.70 49.45 -29.10
N LEU A 17 -29.82 49.19 -29.80
CA LEU A 17 -30.62 47.97 -29.61
C LEU A 17 -29.96 46.73 -30.25
N THR A 18 -29.20 46.88 -31.33
CA THR A 18 -28.49 45.75 -31.95
C THR A 18 -27.23 45.35 -31.19
N SER A 19 -26.64 46.25 -30.40
CA SER A 19 -25.49 45.92 -29.58
C SER A 19 -25.86 45.22 -28.25
N LEU A 20 -27.17 45.15 -27.91
CA LEU A 20 -27.65 44.42 -26.74
C LEU A 20 -28.07 42.97 -27.05
N CYS A 21 -28.14 42.57 -28.32
CA CYS A 21 -28.35 41.18 -28.74
C CYS A 21 -27.01 40.49 -29.05
N SER A 22 -26.04 40.61 -28.15
CA SER A 22 -24.94 39.66 -28.12
C SER A 22 -25.48 38.39 -27.42
N CYS A 23 -26.30 37.64 -28.15
CA CYS A 23 -26.40 36.19 -27.89
C CYS A 23 -24.99 35.64 -28.11
N GLY A 24 -24.26 35.38 -27.05
CA GLY A 24 -23.03 34.62 -27.16
C GLY A 24 -23.36 33.35 -27.92
N GLU A 25 -22.74 33.14 -29.08
CA GLU A 25 -22.83 31.85 -29.77
C GLU A 25 -22.49 30.76 -28.75
N ASP A 26 -23.36 29.78 -28.65
CA ASP A 26 -23.09 28.59 -27.84
C ASP A 26 -21.91 27.82 -28.45
N ARG A 27 -20.73 28.18 -28.03
CA ARG A 27 -19.46 27.56 -28.49
C ARG A 27 -19.14 26.29 -27.74
N TRP A 28 -20.10 25.71 -26.98
CA TRP A 28 -19.92 24.52 -26.17
C TRP A 28 -19.32 23.35 -26.97
N LYS A 29 -19.75 23.14 -28.22
CA LYS A 29 -19.24 22.07 -29.10
C LYS A 29 -17.76 22.26 -29.45
N GLU A 30 -17.30 23.50 -29.52
CA GLU A 30 -15.92 23.85 -29.82
C GLU A 30 -14.98 23.54 -28.62
N TYR A 31 -15.44 23.78 -27.41
CA TYR A 31 -14.65 23.57 -26.19
C TYR A 31 -14.80 22.17 -25.59
N TYR A 32 -15.84 21.43 -25.93
CA TYR A 32 -16.10 20.10 -25.37
C TYR A 32 -14.94 19.11 -25.54
N PRO A 33 -14.16 19.08 -26.65
CA PRO A 33 -12.98 18.21 -26.72
C PRO A 33 -11.92 18.50 -25.69
N LEU A 34 -11.86 19.74 -25.17
CA LEU A 34 -10.90 20.18 -24.17
C LEU A 34 -11.43 19.99 -22.73
N THR A 35 -12.71 20.22 -22.53
CA THR A 35 -13.34 20.24 -21.20
C THR A 35 -14.13 18.97 -20.86
N GLY A 36 -14.43 18.14 -21.85
CA GLY A 36 -15.35 17.01 -21.69
C GLY A 36 -14.92 15.97 -20.67
N ARG A 37 -13.60 15.83 -20.42
CA ARG A 37 -13.08 14.93 -19.39
C ARG A 37 -13.38 15.46 -17.99
N ASP A 38 -13.06 16.72 -17.76
CA ASP A 38 -13.26 17.34 -16.44
C ASP A 38 -14.76 17.51 -16.14
N LEU A 39 -15.59 17.80 -17.14
CA LEU A 39 -17.04 17.80 -17.01
C LEU A 39 -17.60 16.42 -16.64
N TRP A 40 -17.04 15.35 -17.22
CA TRP A 40 -17.42 13.99 -16.86
C TRP A 40 -17.01 13.66 -15.42
N ILE A 41 -15.79 14.02 -15.00
CA ILE A 41 -15.32 13.82 -13.62
C ILE A 41 -16.23 14.57 -12.65
N ASP A 42 -16.53 15.86 -12.90
CA ASP A 42 -17.41 16.66 -12.04
C ASP A 42 -18.81 16.02 -11.90
N SER A 43 -19.40 15.61 -13.03
CA SER A 43 -20.71 14.97 -13.03
C SER A 43 -20.71 13.65 -12.26
N LEU A 44 -19.71 12.80 -12.49
CA LEU A 44 -19.55 11.53 -11.78
C LEU A 44 -19.38 11.75 -10.28
N MET A 45 -18.44 12.64 -9.89
CA MET A 45 -18.17 12.92 -8.49
C MET A 45 -19.38 13.45 -7.74
N ARG A 46 -20.17 14.32 -8.34
CA ARG A 46 -21.41 14.83 -7.73
C ARG A 46 -22.48 13.76 -7.53
N GLU A 47 -22.42 12.66 -8.24
CA GLU A 47 -23.38 11.56 -8.13
C GLU A 47 -22.91 10.50 -7.14
N VAL A 48 -21.68 10.01 -7.25
CA VAL A 48 -21.23 8.81 -6.54
C VAL A 48 -20.24 9.07 -5.43
N TYR A 49 -19.57 10.23 -5.37
CA TYR A 49 -18.53 10.50 -4.39
C TYR A 49 -19.11 10.59 -2.97
N LEU A 50 -18.47 9.93 -2.02
CA LEU A 50 -18.95 9.86 -0.64
C LEU A 50 -19.16 11.25 -0.02
N TRP A 51 -18.24 12.17 -0.27
CA TRP A 51 -18.28 13.55 0.24
C TRP A 51 -18.66 14.55 -0.86
N TYR A 52 -19.66 14.23 -1.69
CA TYR A 52 -20.05 15.07 -2.83
C TYR A 52 -20.51 16.48 -2.42
N GLU A 53 -20.98 16.67 -1.20
CA GLU A 53 -21.40 17.98 -0.66
C GLU A 53 -20.23 18.96 -0.50
N ASP A 54 -19.01 18.46 -0.34
CA ASP A 54 -17.79 19.27 -0.24
C ASP A 54 -17.32 19.80 -1.60
N ILE A 55 -17.86 19.31 -2.72
CA ILE A 55 -17.48 19.74 -4.07
C ILE A 55 -17.91 21.19 -4.30
N PRO A 56 -16.97 22.10 -4.67
CA PRO A 56 -17.32 23.49 -4.95
C PRO A 56 -18.39 23.64 -6.06
N PRO A 57 -19.16 24.75 -6.06
CA PRO A 57 -20.13 25.00 -7.14
C PRO A 57 -19.48 25.02 -8.51
N SER A 58 -20.10 24.43 -9.53
CA SER A 58 -19.57 24.26 -10.89
C SER A 58 -19.16 25.58 -11.56
N LYS A 59 -19.84 26.69 -11.22
CA LYS A 59 -19.54 28.03 -11.77
C LYS A 59 -18.13 28.54 -11.43
N GLY A 60 -17.52 28.01 -10.37
CA GLY A 60 -16.16 28.39 -9.93
C GLY A 60 -15.06 27.44 -10.41
N LEU A 61 -15.40 26.35 -11.09
CA LEU A 61 -14.45 25.33 -11.50
C LEU A 61 -13.81 25.64 -12.86
N ASN A 62 -12.53 25.29 -12.99
CA ASN A 62 -11.79 25.39 -14.24
C ASN A 62 -11.74 24.02 -14.94
N TYR A 63 -12.55 23.82 -15.97
CA TYR A 63 -12.64 22.58 -16.73
C TYR A 63 -11.58 22.42 -17.85
N PHE A 64 -10.56 23.29 -17.89
CA PHE A 64 -9.47 23.24 -18.87
C PHE A 64 -8.17 22.70 -18.25
N GLN A 65 -8.26 21.98 -17.17
CA GLN A 65 -7.11 21.45 -16.44
C GLN A 65 -6.74 20.05 -16.96
N ASN A 66 -5.59 19.55 -16.49
CA ASN A 66 -5.31 18.15 -16.53
C ASN A 66 -6.29 17.42 -15.58
N PRO A 67 -6.85 16.26 -15.97
CA PRO A 67 -7.86 15.54 -15.17
C PRO A 67 -7.45 15.25 -13.73
N GLU A 68 -6.18 14.91 -13.46
CA GLU A 68 -5.69 14.70 -12.10
C GLU A 68 -5.70 16.00 -11.28
N THR A 69 -5.31 17.12 -11.90
CA THR A 69 -5.32 18.44 -11.26
C THR A 69 -6.75 18.90 -11.00
N PHE A 70 -7.64 18.64 -11.96
CA PHE A 70 -9.07 18.94 -11.81
C PHE A 70 -9.66 18.13 -10.66
N LEU A 71 -9.46 16.81 -10.64
CA LEU A 71 -9.94 15.96 -9.54
C LEU A 71 -9.46 16.48 -8.19
N LYS A 72 -8.17 16.74 -8.04
CA LYS A 72 -7.59 17.27 -6.78
C LYS A 72 -8.26 18.58 -6.34
N SER A 73 -8.75 19.41 -7.27
CA SER A 73 -9.39 20.69 -6.96
C SER A 73 -10.81 20.56 -6.38
N ILE A 74 -11.43 19.39 -6.51
CA ILE A 74 -12.81 19.12 -6.07
C ILE A 74 -12.90 18.08 -4.93
N LEU A 75 -11.77 17.52 -4.48
CA LEU A 75 -11.77 16.54 -3.38
C LEU A 75 -12.04 17.18 -2.02
N SER A 76 -12.79 16.49 -1.18
CA SER A 76 -12.89 16.74 0.24
C SER A 76 -11.53 16.58 0.94
N LYS A 77 -11.33 17.27 2.05
CA LYS A 77 -10.17 17.06 2.93
C LYS A 77 -10.16 15.65 3.55
N ASN A 78 -11.32 15.04 3.69
CA ASN A 78 -11.48 13.68 4.22
C ASN A 78 -10.98 12.61 3.24
N ASP A 79 -10.91 12.92 1.94
CA ASP A 79 -10.44 12.01 0.89
C ASP A 79 -8.99 11.60 1.06
N LYS A 80 -8.12 12.49 1.59
CA LYS A 80 -6.68 12.24 1.78
C LYS A 80 -5.95 11.76 0.52
N GLY A 81 -6.52 12.03 -0.67
CA GLY A 81 -6.02 11.56 -1.96
C GLY A 81 -6.37 10.10 -2.25
N PHE A 82 -7.45 9.60 -1.67
CA PHE A 82 -7.95 8.25 -1.90
C PHE A 82 -8.63 8.10 -3.26
N SER A 83 -9.34 9.11 -3.71
CA SER A 83 -9.86 9.14 -5.07
C SER A 83 -8.77 9.42 -6.09
N THR A 84 -8.82 8.71 -7.22
CA THR A 84 -7.84 8.84 -8.31
C THR A 84 -8.52 8.94 -9.67
N VAL A 85 -7.82 9.50 -10.63
CA VAL A 85 -8.16 9.44 -12.06
C VAL A 85 -6.88 9.16 -12.84
N ASP A 86 -6.95 8.26 -13.80
CA ASP A 86 -5.80 7.86 -14.59
C ASP A 86 -6.23 7.37 -15.97
N THR A 87 -5.28 7.23 -16.88
CA THR A 87 -5.50 6.52 -18.14
C THR A 87 -5.68 5.04 -17.88
N ILE A 88 -6.54 4.41 -18.67
CA ILE A 88 -6.71 2.95 -18.62
C ILE A 88 -5.43 2.33 -19.19
N MET A 89 -4.72 1.57 -18.36
CA MET A 89 -3.55 0.81 -18.78
C MET A 89 -3.82 -0.68 -18.57
N ASP A 90 -3.82 -1.43 -19.67
CA ASP A 90 -4.07 -2.87 -19.67
C ASP A 90 -2.80 -3.68 -19.43
N ILE A 91 -1.63 -3.03 -19.42
CA ILE A 91 -0.32 -3.70 -19.31
C ILE A 91 0.46 -3.10 -18.12
N PRO A 92 1.03 -3.95 -17.22
CA PRO A 92 1.92 -3.47 -16.18
C PRO A 92 3.08 -2.67 -16.74
N LEU A 93 3.41 -1.54 -16.12
CA LEU A 93 4.56 -0.74 -16.54
C LEU A 93 5.86 -1.54 -16.35
N PRO A 94 6.80 -1.43 -17.32
CA PRO A 94 8.10 -2.04 -17.16
C PRO A 94 8.80 -1.54 -15.90
N SER A 95 9.34 -2.46 -15.10
CA SER A 95 10.11 -2.15 -13.88
C SER A 95 11.20 -3.19 -13.66
N TYR A 96 12.17 -2.87 -12.82
CA TYR A 96 13.12 -3.86 -12.31
C TYR A 96 12.48 -4.79 -11.29
N GLY A 97 11.36 -4.38 -10.66
CA GLY A 97 10.63 -5.16 -9.67
C GLY A 97 11.29 -5.18 -8.30
N PHE A 98 11.90 -4.07 -7.89
CA PHE A 98 12.34 -3.90 -6.51
C PHE A 98 12.03 -2.49 -5.99
N ASP A 99 11.87 -2.39 -4.68
CA ASP A 99 11.73 -1.13 -3.95
C ASP A 99 12.92 -0.94 -3.01
N TYR A 100 13.26 0.31 -2.72
CA TYR A 100 14.40 0.64 -1.88
C TYR A 100 14.15 1.91 -1.05
N THR A 101 14.96 2.07 -0.01
CA THR A 101 15.02 3.29 0.80
C THR A 101 16.44 3.81 0.79
N LEU A 102 16.62 5.11 0.52
CA LEU A 102 17.93 5.74 0.53
C LEU A 102 18.36 6.11 1.94
N TYR A 103 19.56 5.69 2.30
CA TYR A 103 20.26 6.07 3.52
C TYR A 103 21.50 6.86 3.18
N LYS A 104 21.69 7.99 3.84
CA LYS A 104 22.86 8.85 3.67
C LYS A 104 24.10 8.11 4.15
N VAL A 105 25.17 8.14 3.37
CA VAL A 105 26.48 7.61 3.79
C VAL A 105 27.06 8.52 4.87
N ALA A 106 27.44 7.95 6.02
CA ALA A 106 27.88 8.72 7.19
C ALA A 106 29.05 9.69 6.90
N THR A 107 29.94 9.32 5.98
CA THR A 107 31.13 10.09 5.60
C THR A 107 30.89 11.07 4.45
N SER A 108 29.66 11.20 3.93
CA SER A 108 29.34 12.02 2.77
C SER A 108 28.00 12.75 2.90
N ASP A 109 28.00 14.01 2.47
CA ASP A 109 26.77 14.81 2.45
C ASP A 109 25.90 14.61 1.21
N THR A 110 26.42 14.00 0.17
CA THR A 110 25.80 13.93 -1.16
C THR A 110 25.61 12.50 -1.70
N THR A 111 26.13 11.48 -1.00
CA THR A 111 26.07 10.09 -1.41
C THR A 111 25.16 9.25 -0.49
N TYR A 112 24.55 8.24 -1.10
CA TYR A 112 23.58 7.37 -0.44
C TYR A 112 23.92 5.90 -0.74
N ASN A 113 23.48 5.03 0.15
CA ASN A 113 23.29 3.62 -0.12
C ASN A 113 21.78 3.33 -0.16
N ALA A 114 21.33 2.43 -1.04
CA ALA A 114 19.93 2.04 -1.15
C ALA A 114 19.71 0.68 -0.46
N LEU A 115 18.97 0.68 0.65
CA LEU A 115 18.48 -0.54 1.28
C LEU A 115 17.31 -1.09 0.48
N VAL A 116 17.44 -2.29 -0.05
CA VAL A 116 16.37 -2.98 -0.78
C VAL A 116 15.30 -3.43 0.21
N SER A 117 14.11 -2.84 0.11
CA SER A 117 12.99 -3.13 1.01
C SER A 117 12.10 -4.26 0.50
N TYR A 118 12.04 -4.44 -0.82
CA TYR A 118 11.18 -5.44 -1.45
C TYR A 118 11.73 -5.86 -2.81
N VAL A 119 11.53 -7.12 -3.18
CA VAL A 119 11.85 -7.65 -4.52
C VAL A 119 10.69 -8.51 -5.00
N ALA A 120 10.09 -8.14 -6.12
CA ALA A 120 8.98 -8.87 -6.73
C ALA A 120 9.44 -10.22 -7.30
N ASN A 121 8.72 -11.28 -7.00
CA ASN A 121 9.00 -12.61 -7.55
C ASN A 121 8.95 -12.59 -9.07
N GLY A 122 9.89 -13.30 -9.71
CA GLY A 122 9.99 -13.40 -11.17
C GLY A 122 10.34 -12.08 -11.87
N SER A 123 10.81 -11.06 -11.15
CA SER A 123 11.26 -9.79 -11.71
C SER A 123 12.70 -9.83 -12.19
N PRO A 124 13.17 -8.87 -13.02
CA PRO A 124 14.59 -8.72 -13.35
C PRO A 124 15.51 -8.66 -12.14
N ALA A 125 15.07 -8.00 -11.06
CA ALA A 125 15.84 -7.92 -9.82
C ALA A 125 15.97 -9.28 -9.11
N ALA A 126 14.86 -10.05 -9.06
CA ALA A 126 14.87 -11.40 -8.49
C ALA A 126 15.77 -12.35 -9.31
N GLU A 127 15.70 -12.27 -10.64
CA GLU A 127 16.55 -13.05 -11.54
C GLU A 127 18.04 -12.72 -11.39
N ALA A 128 18.35 -11.45 -11.10
CA ALA A 128 19.73 -11.02 -10.80
C ALA A 128 20.23 -11.47 -9.41
N GLY A 129 19.34 -12.03 -8.57
CA GLY A 129 19.68 -12.44 -7.20
C GLY A 129 19.61 -11.32 -6.16
N LEU A 130 19.03 -10.17 -6.51
CA LEU A 130 18.78 -9.10 -5.54
C LEU A 130 17.72 -9.57 -4.52
N GLN A 131 17.95 -9.27 -3.26
CA GLN A 131 17.07 -9.68 -2.15
C GLN A 131 16.77 -8.52 -1.23
N ARG A 132 15.65 -8.58 -0.54
CA ARG A 132 15.35 -7.69 0.60
C ARG A 132 16.49 -7.77 1.62
N GLY A 133 16.91 -6.63 2.15
CA GLY A 133 18.03 -6.51 3.06
C GLY A 133 19.40 -6.33 2.38
N ASN A 134 19.48 -6.47 1.05
CA ASN A 134 20.68 -6.04 0.35
C ASN A 134 20.81 -4.52 0.35
N TRP A 135 22.04 -4.05 0.33
CA TRP A 135 22.37 -2.64 0.18
C TRP A 135 23.01 -2.41 -1.19
N ILE A 136 22.42 -1.56 -2.01
CA ILE A 136 23.03 -1.12 -3.25
C ILE A 136 23.96 0.04 -2.90
N MET A 137 25.26 -0.15 -3.11
CA MET A 137 26.30 0.81 -2.76
C MET A 137 26.74 1.64 -3.97
N LEU A 138 26.84 1.00 -5.15
CA LEU A 138 27.23 1.61 -6.41
C LEU A 138 26.31 1.15 -7.53
N VAL A 139 26.12 2.00 -8.53
CA VAL A 139 25.46 1.68 -9.81
C VAL A 139 26.41 2.00 -10.95
N ASP A 140 26.77 1.00 -11.75
CA ASP A 140 27.73 1.11 -12.85
C ASP A 140 29.09 1.67 -12.41
N GLY A 141 29.51 1.37 -11.17
CA GLY A 141 30.75 1.85 -10.55
C GLY A 141 30.66 3.23 -9.90
N ASP A 142 29.55 3.96 -10.08
CA ASP A 142 29.33 5.29 -9.50
C ASP A 142 28.54 5.21 -8.18
N SER A 143 28.84 6.14 -7.25
CA SER A 143 28.06 6.31 -6.02
C SER A 143 26.65 6.81 -6.34
N ILE A 144 25.69 6.39 -5.51
CA ILE A 144 24.32 6.86 -5.61
C ILE A 144 24.25 8.31 -5.07
N THR A 145 23.77 9.22 -5.90
CA THR A 145 23.52 10.64 -5.61
C THR A 145 22.15 11.01 -6.13
N LYS A 146 21.65 12.20 -5.83
CA LYS A 146 20.40 12.71 -6.42
C LYS A 146 20.37 12.69 -7.96
N LYS A 147 21.54 12.69 -8.63
CA LYS A 147 21.65 12.63 -10.10
C LYS A 147 21.71 11.20 -10.64
N THR A 148 22.33 10.28 -9.90
CA THR A 148 22.53 8.90 -10.34
C THR A 148 21.45 7.96 -9.82
N GLU A 149 20.60 8.40 -8.87
CA GLU A 149 19.47 7.63 -8.35
C GLU A 149 18.51 7.17 -9.45
N GLU A 150 18.27 8.02 -10.46
CA GLU A 150 17.40 7.68 -11.60
C GLU A 150 17.79 6.38 -12.30
N ARG A 151 19.09 5.98 -12.26
CA ARG A 151 19.59 4.72 -12.82
C ARG A 151 18.99 3.49 -12.14
N LEU A 152 18.46 3.63 -10.93
CA LEU A 152 17.74 2.56 -10.22
C LEU A 152 16.30 2.34 -10.77
N THR A 153 15.85 3.22 -11.68
CA THR A 153 14.47 3.20 -12.20
C THR A 153 14.36 3.47 -13.70
N ASP A 154 15.43 3.87 -14.39
CA ASP A 154 15.44 4.34 -15.78
C ASP A 154 15.26 3.25 -16.85
N GLY A 155 15.40 1.98 -16.45
CA GLY A 155 15.05 0.83 -17.29
C GLY A 155 16.21 0.17 -18.05
N GLY A 156 17.42 0.72 -18.03
CA GLY A 156 18.60 0.14 -18.68
C GLY A 156 19.17 -1.08 -17.95
N THR A 157 20.07 -1.82 -18.56
CA THR A 157 20.90 -2.81 -17.85
C THR A 157 21.87 -2.10 -16.90
N ARG A 158 22.08 -2.64 -15.70
CA ARG A 158 22.94 -2.04 -14.68
C ARG A 158 23.88 -3.07 -14.05
N THR A 159 25.02 -2.61 -13.56
CA THR A 159 25.85 -3.36 -12.62
C THR A 159 25.69 -2.74 -11.25
N LEU A 160 25.23 -3.52 -10.27
CA LEU A 160 25.03 -3.06 -8.92
C LEU A 160 26.09 -3.67 -8.00
N ARG A 161 26.85 -2.84 -7.27
CA ARG A 161 27.66 -3.27 -6.12
C ARG A 161 26.75 -3.42 -4.94
N ILE A 162 26.62 -4.65 -4.42
CA ILE A 162 25.79 -4.96 -3.27
C ILE A 162 26.60 -5.25 -2.02
N GLY A 163 25.99 -4.90 -0.88
CA GLY A 163 26.49 -5.17 0.47
C GLY A 163 25.42 -5.74 1.39
N LYS A 164 25.88 -6.19 2.55
CA LYS A 164 25.03 -6.57 3.70
C LYS A 164 25.41 -5.74 4.91
N TYR A 165 24.44 -5.48 5.78
CA TYR A 165 24.70 -4.90 7.08
C TYR A 165 25.28 -5.96 8.00
N VAL A 166 26.38 -5.65 8.63
CA VAL A 166 27.09 -6.53 9.59
C VAL A 166 27.44 -5.75 10.84
N ILE A 167 27.46 -6.44 11.97
CA ILE A 167 27.98 -5.89 13.22
C ILE A 167 29.39 -6.44 13.40
N VAL A 168 30.37 -5.54 13.53
CA VAL A 168 31.78 -5.88 13.75
C VAL A 168 32.10 -5.46 15.18
N LYS A 169 32.70 -6.37 15.92
CA LYS A 169 33.31 -6.04 17.22
C LYS A 169 34.61 -5.28 16.94
N ASP A 170 34.86 -4.20 17.69
CA ASP A 170 36.13 -3.48 17.62
C ASP A 170 37.23 -4.38 18.19
N GLU A 171 38.05 -4.95 17.31
CA GLU A 171 39.18 -5.84 17.71
C GLU A 171 40.42 -5.04 18.20
N ASP A 172 40.36 -3.72 18.36
CA ASP A 172 41.50 -2.86 18.67
C ASP A 172 41.85 -2.77 20.16
N ASP A 173 41.27 -3.60 21.03
CA ASP A 173 41.72 -3.71 22.43
C ASP A 173 42.46 -5.06 22.67
N GLU A 174 43.58 -5.30 21.97
CA GLU A 174 44.63 -6.18 22.50
C GLU A 174 45.26 -5.50 23.72
N GLY A 175 44.53 -5.63 24.84
CA GLY A 175 44.98 -5.13 26.12
C GLY A 175 46.35 -5.67 26.48
N THR A 176 47.31 -4.79 26.65
CA THR A 176 48.57 -5.01 27.33
C THR A 176 48.34 -5.77 28.64
N GLU A 177 48.83 -7.00 28.68
CA GLU A 177 48.91 -7.78 29.92
C GLU A 177 49.64 -6.97 31.01
N GLY A 178 48.94 -6.68 32.09
CA GLY A 178 49.57 -6.26 33.35
C GLY A 178 48.78 -5.22 34.12
N ASP A 179 47.78 -5.62 34.87
CA ASP A 179 47.71 -5.28 36.30
C ASP A 179 46.59 -6.07 37.02
N THR A 180 46.95 -6.70 38.17
CA THR A 180 46.06 -7.38 39.07
C THR A 180 45.38 -6.34 39.98
N GLY A 181 44.14 -5.96 39.65
CA GLY A 181 43.32 -5.10 40.49
C GLY A 181 41.90 -5.61 40.59
N THR A 182 41.54 -6.18 41.77
CA THR A 182 40.19 -6.53 42.16
C THR A 182 39.30 -5.27 42.22
N GLY A 183 38.29 -5.20 41.37
CA GLY A 183 37.28 -4.15 41.42
C GLY A 183 36.09 -4.53 40.55
N ASP A 184 34.95 -4.87 41.21
CA ASP A 184 33.64 -5.00 40.59
C ASP A 184 33.28 -3.70 39.85
N THR A 185 33.21 -3.73 38.52
CA THR A 185 32.48 -2.74 37.74
C THR A 185 31.69 -3.47 36.66
N GLU A 186 30.39 -3.44 36.86
CA GLU A 186 29.37 -3.80 35.88
C GLU A 186 29.47 -2.86 34.67
N ASP A 187 29.11 -3.40 33.48
CA ASP A 187 28.92 -2.69 32.23
C ASP A 187 30.17 -2.24 31.45
N GLU A 188 30.93 -3.19 30.92
CA GLU A 188 31.69 -2.94 29.70
C GLU A 188 30.70 -2.89 28.51
N ASP A 189 30.35 -1.68 28.07
CA ASP A 189 29.69 -1.43 26.80
C ASP A 189 30.61 -1.94 25.68
N ASP A 190 30.37 -3.18 25.20
CA ASP A 190 31.00 -3.79 24.03
C ASP A 190 30.63 -2.93 22.82
N GLU A 191 31.44 -1.92 22.46
CA GLU A 191 31.20 -1.01 21.31
C GLU A 191 31.27 -1.79 19.99
N SER A 192 30.13 -2.39 19.64
CA SER A 192 29.94 -3.04 18.37
C SER A 192 29.51 -2.02 17.29
N ILE A 193 30.27 -1.92 16.20
CA ILE A 193 30.00 -0.97 15.12
C ILE A 193 29.25 -1.68 13.98
N GLY A 194 28.07 -1.13 13.64
CA GLY A 194 27.32 -1.57 12.48
C GLY A 194 27.86 -0.97 11.18
N MET A 195 28.16 -1.79 10.17
CA MET A 195 28.65 -1.33 8.88
C MET A 195 28.06 -2.10 7.71
N ILE A 196 28.11 -1.49 6.50
CA ILE A 196 27.73 -2.18 5.27
C ILE A 196 28.99 -2.79 4.66
N GLN A 197 29.06 -4.11 4.62
CA GLN A 197 30.15 -4.86 3.98
C GLN A 197 29.75 -5.25 2.57
N ALA A 198 30.58 -4.91 1.57
CA ALA A 198 30.38 -5.32 0.18
C ALA A 198 30.48 -6.85 0.05
N ILE A 199 29.54 -7.45 -0.69
CA ILE A 199 29.50 -8.90 -0.92
C ILE A 199 29.70 -9.26 -2.39
N GLY A 200 29.62 -8.31 -3.33
CA GLY A 200 29.88 -8.54 -4.75
C GLY A 200 29.11 -7.60 -5.66
N ASP A 201 29.24 -7.88 -6.96
CA ASP A 201 28.50 -7.21 -8.01
C ASP A 201 27.44 -8.14 -8.61
N ILE A 202 26.29 -7.59 -8.97
CA ILE A 202 25.25 -8.28 -9.73
C ILE A 202 24.95 -7.52 -11.02
N ALA A 203 24.63 -8.26 -12.08
CA ALA A 203 24.16 -7.71 -13.34
C ALA A 203 22.64 -7.67 -13.33
N LEU A 204 22.08 -6.46 -13.25
CA LEU A 204 20.63 -6.22 -13.28
C LEU A 204 20.18 -6.13 -14.75
N PRO A 205 19.29 -7.02 -15.23
CA PRO A 205 18.74 -6.94 -16.58
C PRO A 205 17.88 -5.69 -16.78
N ALA A 206 17.63 -5.33 -18.04
CA ALA A 206 16.70 -4.25 -18.37
C ALA A 206 15.29 -4.53 -17.83
N VAL A 207 14.53 -3.46 -17.59
CA VAL A 207 13.14 -3.55 -17.12
C VAL A 207 12.25 -4.31 -18.11
N ARG A 208 11.24 -4.98 -17.56
CA ARG A 208 10.12 -5.58 -18.30
C ARG A 208 8.85 -5.47 -17.48
N PRO A 209 7.68 -5.67 -18.08
CA PRO A 209 6.45 -5.82 -17.32
C PRO A 209 6.60 -6.94 -16.29
N VAL A 210 6.26 -6.64 -15.04
CA VAL A 210 6.30 -7.59 -13.92
C VAL A 210 4.88 -7.77 -13.41
N THR A 211 4.39 -9.00 -13.46
CA THR A 211 3.13 -9.40 -12.84
C THR A 211 3.45 -10.15 -11.56
N GLU A 212 3.07 -9.60 -10.43
CA GLU A 212 3.28 -10.24 -9.13
C GLU A 212 2.13 -11.15 -8.78
N SER A 213 2.43 -12.30 -8.16
CA SER A 213 1.44 -13.09 -7.43
C SER A 213 0.98 -12.33 -6.17
N ALA A 214 -0.28 -12.52 -5.81
CA ALA A 214 -0.80 -12.02 -4.53
C ALA A 214 -0.02 -12.61 -3.34
N ILE A 215 0.39 -13.87 -3.45
CA ILE A 215 1.22 -14.57 -2.46
C ILE A 215 2.70 -14.37 -2.81
N HIS A 216 3.42 -13.66 -1.93
CA HIS A 216 4.86 -13.47 -2.10
C HIS A 216 5.65 -14.70 -1.63
N THR A 217 5.37 -15.16 -0.42
CA THR A 217 6.00 -16.36 0.15
C THR A 217 5.15 -16.97 1.25
N THR A 218 5.32 -18.27 1.47
CA THR A 218 4.69 -19.03 2.55
C THR A 218 5.72 -19.85 3.31
N LYS A 219 5.46 -20.13 4.60
CA LYS A 219 6.25 -21.03 5.44
C LYS A 219 5.36 -21.84 6.35
N PHE A 220 5.82 -23.03 6.69
CA PHE A 220 5.24 -23.86 7.74
C PHE A 220 6.30 -24.12 8.79
N VAL A 221 5.96 -23.90 10.04
CA VAL A 221 6.88 -24.00 11.18
C VAL A 221 6.24 -24.83 12.29
N GLN A 222 6.96 -25.81 12.79
CA GLN A 222 6.68 -26.46 14.07
C GLN A 222 7.69 -25.90 15.08
N LEU A 223 7.20 -25.26 16.13
CA LEU A 223 8.11 -24.78 17.19
C LEU A 223 8.54 -25.94 18.07
N ASP A 224 9.86 -26.13 18.19
CA ASP A 224 10.45 -27.23 18.94
C ASP A 224 9.98 -27.23 20.39
N GLY A 225 9.65 -28.43 20.88
CA GLY A 225 9.20 -28.63 22.27
C GLY A 225 7.80 -28.08 22.57
N THR A 226 7.03 -27.67 21.57
CA THR A 226 5.67 -27.16 21.72
C THR A 226 4.69 -27.82 20.73
N ASP A 227 3.39 -27.62 20.97
CA ASP A 227 2.33 -28.03 20.03
C ASP A 227 2.01 -26.94 18.98
N HIS A 228 2.81 -25.84 18.93
CA HIS A 228 2.57 -24.74 18.02
C HIS A 228 3.00 -25.09 16.59
N LYS A 229 2.02 -25.22 15.71
CA LYS A 229 2.17 -25.38 14.26
C LYS A 229 1.70 -24.10 13.58
N ILE A 230 2.61 -23.42 12.94
CA ILE A 230 2.43 -22.08 12.41
C ILE A 230 2.41 -22.12 10.90
N ALA A 231 1.44 -21.47 10.27
CA ALA A 231 1.53 -21.04 8.88
C ALA A 231 1.88 -19.55 8.82
N TYR A 232 2.83 -19.21 7.97
CA TYR A 232 3.18 -17.85 7.60
C TYR A 232 2.79 -17.59 6.15
N LEU A 233 2.14 -16.47 5.90
CA LEU A 233 1.73 -16.00 4.58
C LEU A 233 2.11 -14.54 4.41
N ALA A 234 3.06 -14.23 3.51
CA ALA A 234 3.28 -12.88 3.03
C ALA A 234 2.36 -12.61 1.83
N TYR A 235 1.36 -11.75 2.04
CA TYR A 235 0.27 -11.48 1.09
C TYR A 235 0.30 -10.01 0.66
N ASN A 236 0.77 -9.76 -0.57
CA ASN A 236 1.13 -8.41 -1.01
C ASN A 236 0.00 -7.61 -1.63
N THR A 237 -1.07 -8.25 -2.07
CA THR A 237 -2.18 -7.57 -2.72
C THR A 237 -3.43 -8.43 -2.71
N PHE A 238 -4.59 -7.81 -2.51
CA PHE A 238 -5.89 -8.45 -2.67
C PHE A 238 -6.29 -8.39 -4.14
N THR A 239 -5.87 -9.37 -4.92
CA THR A 239 -6.18 -9.49 -6.35
C THR A 239 -6.52 -10.95 -6.65
N ALA A 240 -7.66 -11.20 -7.31
CA ALA A 240 -8.16 -12.56 -7.56
C ALA A 240 -7.29 -13.34 -8.56
N GLY A 241 -6.70 -12.65 -9.53
CA GLY A 241 -5.88 -13.30 -10.55
C GLY A 241 -5.32 -12.32 -11.59
N THR A 242 -5.06 -12.83 -12.79
CA THR A 242 -4.55 -12.08 -13.94
C THR A 242 -5.63 -11.92 -15.01
N ALA A 243 -5.33 -11.13 -16.06
CA ALA A 243 -6.23 -10.99 -17.21
C ALA A 243 -6.47 -12.34 -17.94
N GLU A 244 -5.45 -13.22 -17.96
CA GLU A 244 -5.54 -14.54 -18.59
C GLU A 244 -6.23 -15.57 -17.69
N ASN A 245 -6.15 -15.41 -16.37
CA ASN A 245 -6.78 -16.30 -15.39
C ASN A 245 -7.24 -15.48 -14.17
N SER A 246 -8.50 -15.08 -14.21
CA SER A 246 -9.09 -14.17 -13.22
C SER A 246 -9.16 -14.72 -11.79
N GLU A 247 -9.01 -16.04 -11.58
CA GLU A 247 -9.05 -16.70 -10.27
C GLU A 247 -7.69 -17.31 -9.87
N ALA A 248 -6.62 -17.01 -10.59
CA ALA A 248 -5.32 -17.65 -10.38
C ALA A 248 -4.85 -17.57 -8.93
N TYR A 249 -4.89 -16.37 -8.35
CA TYR A 249 -4.37 -16.12 -7.00
C TYR A 249 -5.33 -16.52 -5.90
N ASN A 250 -6.65 -16.42 -6.13
CA ASN A 250 -7.64 -16.98 -5.22
C ASN A 250 -7.51 -18.51 -5.14
N ASN A 251 -7.25 -19.18 -6.26
CA ASN A 251 -7.04 -20.62 -6.29
C ASN A 251 -5.72 -21.03 -5.59
N GLU A 252 -4.67 -20.21 -5.72
CA GLU A 252 -3.43 -20.39 -4.99
C GLU A 252 -3.66 -20.25 -3.47
N LEU A 253 -4.44 -19.26 -3.04
CA LEU A 253 -4.81 -19.07 -1.65
C LEU A 253 -5.65 -20.25 -1.10
N ARG A 254 -6.63 -20.75 -1.88
CA ARG A 254 -7.41 -21.94 -1.54
C ARG A 254 -6.53 -23.19 -1.39
N ALA A 255 -5.58 -23.40 -2.31
CA ALA A 255 -4.62 -24.49 -2.23
C ALA A 255 -3.71 -24.37 -0.99
N PHE A 256 -3.28 -23.15 -0.66
CA PHE A 256 -2.52 -22.91 0.57
C PHE A 256 -3.32 -23.25 1.83
N SER A 257 -4.61 -22.93 1.89
CA SER A 257 -5.46 -23.31 3.03
C SER A 257 -5.55 -24.83 3.24
N GLN A 258 -5.60 -25.62 2.14
CA GLN A 258 -5.55 -27.07 2.21
C GLN A 258 -4.20 -27.57 2.76
N GLN A 259 -3.08 -26.95 2.37
CA GLN A 259 -1.76 -27.27 2.92
C GLN A 259 -1.69 -26.95 4.42
N CYS A 260 -2.27 -25.81 4.85
CA CYS A 260 -2.40 -25.46 6.26
C CYS A 260 -3.14 -26.56 7.05
N GLN A 261 -4.27 -27.03 6.52
CA GLN A 261 -5.04 -28.12 7.14
C GLN A 261 -4.25 -29.42 7.21
N GLN A 262 -3.57 -29.79 6.12
CA GLN A 262 -2.74 -31.02 6.07
C GLN A 262 -1.58 -30.97 7.07
N PHE A 263 -0.95 -29.83 7.24
CA PHE A 263 0.09 -29.62 8.25
C PHE A 263 -0.47 -29.60 9.67
N GLY A 264 -1.78 -29.30 9.81
CA GLY A 264 -2.50 -29.23 11.07
C GLY A 264 -2.14 -27.99 11.87
N ILE A 265 -2.12 -26.80 11.21
CA ILE A 265 -1.79 -25.55 11.86
C ILE A 265 -2.78 -25.20 12.98
N ASN A 266 -2.29 -24.55 14.01
CA ASN A 266 -3.09 -23.95 15.08
C ASN A 266 -2.74 -22.50 15.36
N ASN A 267 -1.79 -21.93 14.60
CA ASN A 267 -1.44 -20.51 14.60
C ASN A 267 -1.22 -20.03 13.16
N PHE A 268 -1.54 -18.76 12.91
CA PHE A 268 -1.39 -18.14 11.59
C PHE A 268 -0.75 -16.77 11.73
N ILE A 269 0.33 -16.54 10.98
CA ILE A 269 0.98 -15.25 10.83
C ILE A 269 0.73 -14.76 9.42
N LEU A 270 0.00 -13.63 9.31
CA LEU A 270 -0.31 -12.95 8.05
C LEU A 270 0.53 -11.69 7.93
N ASP A 271 1.43 -11.65 6.95
CA ASP A 271 2.28 -10.50 6.70
C ASP A 271 1.68 -9.60 5.62
N LEU A 272 1.16 -8.46 6.05
CA LEU A 272 0.54 -7.43 5.21
C LEU A 272 1.39 -6.15 5.16
N ARG A 273 2.66 -6.16 5.61
CA ARG A 273 3.48 -4.93 5.72
C ARG A 273 3.66 -4.19 4.40
N TYR A 274 3.62 -4.87 3.27
CA TYR A 274 3.72 -4.30 1.92
C TYR A 274 2.39 -4.33 1.14
N ASN A 275 1.28 -4.64 1.80
CA ASN A 275 -0.02 -4.76 1.15
C ASN A 275 -0.75 -3.41 1.05
N PRO A 276 -0.86 -2.80 -0.16
CA PRO A 276 -1.50 -1.50 -0.34
C PRO A 276 -3.03 -1.61 -0.53
N GLY A 277 -3.61 -2.81 -0.38
CA GLY A 277 -5.04 -3.05 -0.57
C GLY A 277 -5.37 -3.91 -1.80
N GLY A 278 -6.54 -3.68 -2.39
CA GLY A 278 -7.06 -4.38 -3.56
C GLY A 278 -8.55 -4.67 -3.49
N GLU A 279 -8.96 -5.82 -4.00
CA GLU A 279 -10.34 -6.22 -4.25
C GLU A 279 -11.05 -6.73 -2.99
N MET A 280 -12.25 -6.25 -2.77
CA MET A 280 -13.05 -6.57 -1.59
C MET A 280 -13.43 -8.07 -1.50
N GLU A 281 -13.72 -8.70 -2.64
CA GLU A 281 -14.04 -10.14 -2.67
C GLU A 281 -12.89 -11.03 -2.19
N CYS A 282 -11.63 -10.62 -2.46
CA CYS A 282 -10.47 -11.33 -1.96
C CYS A 282 -10.31 -11.19 -0.43
N VAL A 283 -10.81 -10.09 0.15
CA VAL A 283 -10.85 -9.92 1.62
C VAL A 283 -11.79 -10.92 2.25
N GLN A 284 -13.01 -11.10 1.68
CA GLN A 284 -13.98 -12.08 2.16
C GLN A 284 -13.40 -13.49 2.13
N LEU A 285 -12.81 -13.92 0.99
CA LEU A 285 -12.19 -15.24 0.87
C LEU A 285 -11.16 -15.50 1.97
N LEU A 286 -10.25 -14.54 2.22
CA LEU A 286 -9.22 -14.72 3.25
C LEU A 286 -9.84 -14.73 4.65
N ALA A 287 -10.87 -13.91 4.89
CA ALA A 287 -11.61 -13.93 6.16
C ALA A 287 -12.31 -15.27 6.39
N ASP A 288 -12.99 -15.82 5.38
CA ASP A 288 -13.67 -17.13 5.45
C ASP A 288 -12.69 -18.26 5.76
N MET A 289 -11.44 -18.16 5.29
CA MET A 289 -10.40 -19.12 5.63
C MET A 289 -9.97 -19.06 7.10
N LEU A 290 -9.98 -17.87 7.72
CA LEU A 290 -9.36 -17.63 9.04
C LEU A 290 -10.34 -17.74 10.20
N VAL A 291 -11.57 -17.22 10.04
CA VAL A 291 -12.55 -17.11 11.14
C VAL A 291 -12.92 -18.44 11.76
N PRO A 292 -13.41 -18.48 13.03
CA PRO A 292 -14.02 -19.68 13.58
C PRO A 292 -15.13 -20.22 12.69
N ALA A 293 -15.21 -21.53 12.52
CA ALA A 293 -16.13 -22.17 11.57
C ALA A 293 -17.61 -21.88 11.87
N ASP A 294 -17.95 -21.65 13.14
CA ASP A 294 -19.31 -21.28 13.59
C ASP A 294 -19.69 -19.83 13.25
N LYS A 295 -18.74 -19.04 12.70
CA LYS A 295 -18.96 -17.65 12.26
C LYS A 295 -19.21 -17.52 10.76
N LEU A 296 -18.98 -18.57 9.98
CA LEU A 296 -19.39 -18.57 8.57
C LEU A 296 -20.90 -18.27 8.48
N GLU A 297 -21.31 -17.62 7.40
CA GLU A 297 -22.67 -17.09 7.15
C GLU A 297 -23.08 -15.94 8.09
N SER A 298 -22.18 -15.42 8.92
CA SER A 298 -22.44 -14.24 9.74
C SER A 298 -22.18 -12.94 8.97
N PRO A 299 -22.73 -11.77 9.40
CA PRO A 299 -22.40 -10.48 8.80
C PRO A 299 -20.90 -10.23 8.84
N PHE A 300 -20.31 -9.79 7.72
CA PHE A 300 -18.88 -9.50 7.62
C PHE A 300 -18.61 -8.01 7.65
N ALA A 301 -19.26 -7.26 6.78
CA ALA A 301 -19.14 -5.82 6.67
C ALA A 301 -20.44 -5.19 6.21
N PHE A 302 -20.64 -3.89 6.50
CA PHE A 302 -21.71 -3.07 5.96
C PHE A 302 -21.12 -1.94 5.13
N LEU A 303 -21.58 -1.78 3.87
CA LEU A 303 -21.16 -0.72 2.96
C LEU A 303 -22.17 0.41 3.00
N GLN A 304 -21.72 1.61 3.39
CA GLN A 304 -22.56 2.81 3.47
C GLN A 304 -22.15 3.82 2.41
N TYR A 305 -22.97 3.97 1.38
CA TYR A 305 -22.81 4.96 0.33
C TYR A 305 -23.36 6.32 0.76
N ASN A 306 -23.13 7.37 -0.05
CA ASN A 306 -23.74 8.66 0.15
C ASN A 306 -25.29 8.58 0.06
N ASP A 307 -26.01 9.62 0.45
CA ASP A 307 -27.48 9.63 0.49
C ASP A 307 -28.14 9.43 -0.88
N LYS A 308 -27.51 9.91 -1.98
CA LYS A 308 -27.99 9.70 -3.36
C LYS A 308 -27.88 8.25 -3.82
N GLN A 309 -26.94 7.52 -3.24
CA GLN A 309 -26.65 6.11 -3.56
C GLN A 309 -27.11 5.17 -2.41
N SER A 310 -27.91 5.65 -1.48
CA SER A 310 -28.34 4.89 -0.27
C SER A 310 -29.05 3.57 -0.59
N SER A 311 -29.67 3.44 -1.77
CA SER A 311 -30.23 2.18 -2.25
C SER A 311 -29.19 1.08 -2.51
N ARG A 312 -27.92 1.42 -2.57
CA ARG A 312 -26.79 0.50 -2.71
C ARG A 312 -26.22 0.03 -1.38
N ASN A 313 -26.68 0.59 -0.26
CA ASN A 313 -26.26 0.12 1.07
C ASN A 313 -26.59 -1.35 1.23
N HIS A 314 -25.62 -2.17 1.64
CA HIS A 314 -25.85 -3.59 1.84
C HIS A 314 -24.82 -4.21 2.79
N ASP A 315 -25.22 -5.34 3.35
CA ASP A 315 -24.33 -6.19 4.14
C ASP A 315 -23.56 -7.16 3.24
N LEU A 316 -22.28 -7.38 3.57
CA LEU A 316 -21.50 -8.51 3.13
C LEU A 316 -21.55 -9.57 4.22
N ILE A 317 -21.55 -10.84 3.84
CA ILE A 317 -21.53 -11.97 4.77
C ILE A 317 -20.23 -12.76 4.61
N LEU A 318 -19.81 -13.47 5.64
CA LEU A 318 -18.81 -14.52 5.56
C LEU A 318 -19.44 -15.70 4.80
N ASP A 319 -19.03 -15.92 3.53
CA ASP A 319 -19.68 -16.84 2.61
C ASP A 319 -18.82 -18.08 2.37
N SER A 320 -19.17 -19.18 3.03
CA SER A 320 -18.45 -20.47 2.88
C SER A 320 -18.33 -20.97 1.43
N GLN A 321 -19.18 -20.49 0.52
CA GLN A 321 -19.11 -20.84 -0.90
C GLN A 321 -17.87 -20.25 -1.58
N LEU A 322 -17.32 -19.15 -1.09
CA LEU A 322 -16.07 -18.56 -1.62
C LEU A 322 -14.87 -19.50 -1.43
N LEU A 323 -14.91 -20.40 -0.46
CA LEU A 323 -13.82 -21.36 -0.24
C LEU A 323 -13.63 -22.32 -1.43
N GLN A 324 -14.68 -22.74 -2.15
CA GLN A 324 -14.62 -23.50 -3.41
C GLN A 324 -13.57 -24.63 -3.45
N GLY A 325 -13.55 -25.47 -2.41
CA GLY A 325 -12.55 -26.55 -2.26
C GLY A 325 -11.30 -26.15 -1.47
N GLY A 326 -11.12 -24.87 -1.11
CA GLY A 326 -10.24 -24.48 -0.02
C GLY A 326 -10.81 -24.92 1.32
N THR A 327 -10.18 -24.50 2.41
CA THR A 327 -10.52 -24.94 3.76
C THR A 327 -10.64 -23.76 4.72
N ASN A 328 -11.67 -23.77 5.56
CA ASN A 328 -11.72 -22.94 6.75
C ASN A 328 -10.77 -23.54 7.81
N LEU A 329 -9.88 -22.69 8.35
CA LEU A 329 -8.84 -23.09 9.31
C LEU A 329 -9.33 -23.03 10.77
N ASN A 330 -10.54 -22.50 10.99
CA ASN A 330 -11.21 -22.46 12.29
C ASN A 330 -10.35 -21.88 13.41
N LEU A 331 -9.79 -20.68 13.18
CA LEU A 331 -8.87 -20.04 14.12
C LEU A 331 -9.58 -19.07 15.07
N SER A 332 -9.19 -19.04 16.33
CA SER A 332 -9.65 -18.08 17.32
C SER A 332 -8.75 -16.84 17.44
N LYS A 333 -7.57 -16.90 16.80
CA LYS A 333 -6.57 -15.83 16.84
C LYS A 333 -5.75 -15.81 15.56
N VAL A 334 -5.38 -14.60 15.11
CA VAL A 334 -4.45 -14.36 14.01
C VAL A 334 -3.42 -13.31 14.42
N TYR A 335 -2.17 -13.47 13.96
CA TYR A 335 -1.09 -12.51 14.13
C TYR A 335 -0.86 -11.83 12.79
N ILE A 336 -0.98 -10.50 12.75
CA ILE A 336 -0.86 -9.73 11.50
C ILE A 336 0.32 -8.78 11.61
N ILE A 337 1.28 -8.94 10.70
CA ILE A 337 2.40 -8.02 10.56
C ILE A 337 1.96 -6.86 9.67
N THR A 338 2.08 -5.63 10.17
CA THR A 338 1.65 -4.40 9.48
C THR A 338 2.80 -3.43 9.25
N GLY A 339 2.68 -2.62 8.22
CA GLY A 339 3.60 -1.52 7.90
C GLY A 339 2.84 -0.24 7.55
N GLY A 340 3.56 0.87 7.40
CA GLY A 340 2.96 2.15 6.99
C GLY A 340 2.32 2.14 5.59
N THR A 341 2.53 1.10 4.81
CA THR A 341 1.91 0.88 3.49
C THR A 341 0.69 -0.04 3.54
N THR A 342 0.45 -0.72 4.65
CA THR A 342 -0.76 -1.53 4.85
C THR A 342 -2.00 -0.64 4.77
N ALA A 343 -2.89 -0.86 3.78
CA ALA A 343 -3.98 0.04 3.46
C ALA A 343 -5.24 -0.67 2.93
N GLY A 344 -6.37 0.02 2.96
CA GLY A 344 -7.61 -0.33 2.29
C GLY A 344 -8.09 -1.75 2.57
N ALA A 345 -8.01 -2.66 1.58
CA ALA A 345 -8.45 -4.06 1.73
C ALA A 345 -7.77 -4.80 2.89
N ALA A 346 -6.48 -4.52 3.14
CA ALA A 346 -5.76 -5.08 4.28
C ALA A 346 -6.31 -4.57 5.62
N GLU A 347 -6.66 -3.29 5.69
CA GLU A 347 -7.26 -2.69 6.88
C GLU A 347 -8.73 -3.13 7.07
N MET A 348 -9.49 -3.30 5.98
CA MET A 348 -10.81 -3.90 6.03
C MET A 348 -10.75 -5.30 6.64
N LEU A 349 -9.80 -6.16 6.21
CA LEU A 349 -9.62 -7.49 6.80
C LEU A 349 -9.39 -7.40 8.30
N ILE A 350 -8.45 -6.55 8.74
CA ILE A 350 -8.14 -6.33 10.17
C ILE A 350 -9.41 -5.93 10.94
N ASN A 351 -10.16 -4.93 10.42
CA ASN A 351 -11.37 -4.44 11.05
C ASN A 351 -12.47 -5.50 11.16
N CYS A 352 -12.70 -6.22 10.06
CA CYS A 352 -13.83 -7.16 9.96
C CYS A 352 -13.56 -8.52 10.62
N LEU A 353 -12.30 -8.85 10.94
CA LEU A 353 -11.97 -10.03 11.76
C LEU A 353 -12.17 -9.80 13.26
N LYS A 354 -12.02 -8.57 13.75
CA LYS A 354 -12.09 -8.23 15.20
C LYS A 354 -13.39 -8.67 15.89
N PRO A 355 -14.58 -8.60 15.28
CA PRO A 355 -15.81 -9.10 15.90
C PRO A 355 -15.80 -10.61 16.18
N TYR A 356 -14.95 -11.38 15.50
CA TYR A 356 -15.04 -12.84 15.45
C TYR A 356 -13.83 -13.56 16.07
N MET A 357 -12.67 -12.91 16.12
CA MET A 357 -11.44 -13.51 16.59
C MET A 357 -10.48 -12.48 17.18
N THR A 358 -9.50 -12.95 17.95
CA THR A 358 -8.43 -12.08 18.43
C THR A 358 -7.47 -11.76 17.28
N VAL A 359 -7.29 -10.46 16.99
CA VAL A 359 -6.33 -9.97 16.01
C VAL A 359 -5.18 -9.29 16.75
N VAL A 360 -3.97 -9.82 16.61
CA VAL A 360 -2.75 -9.26 17.21
C VAL A 360 -1.94 -8.59 16.13
N LEU A 361 -1.69 -7.29 16.25
CA LEU A 361 -0.96 -6.48 15.28
C LEU A 361 0.48 -6.24 15.72
N ILE A 362 1.43 -6.48 14.81
CA ILE A 362 2.88 -6.36 15.07
C ILE A 362 3.49 -5.51 13.95
N GLY A 363 4.34 -4.54 14.31
CA GLY A 363 5.07 -3.72 13.33
C GLY A 363 4.74 -2.24 13.41
N GLN A 364 4.19 -1.64 12.36
CA GLN A 364 3.93 -0.20 12.29
C GLN A 364 2.45 0.11 12.09
N THR A 365 2.07 1.36 12.44
CA THR A 365 0.71 1.89 12.22
C THR A 365 0.36 1.85 10.73
N THR A 366 -0.84 1.38 10.42
CA THR A 366 -1.36 1.28 9.05
C THR A 366 -1.78 2.63 8.47
N LYS A 367 -2.21 2.67 7.23
CA LYS A 367 -2.48 3.92 6.47
C LYS A 367 -3.71 4.70 6.94
N GLY A 368 -4.78 4.02 7.33
CA GLY A 368 -6.04 4.64 7.76
C GLY A 368 -7.03 4.88 6.61
N GLU A 369 -7.33 3.85 5.83
CA GLU A 369 -8.28 3.89 4.72
C GLU A 369 -9.52 3.04 5.03
N ASN A 370 -10.49 3.66 5.71
CA ASN A 370 -11.76 3.05 6.11
C ASN A 370 -12.87 3.19 5.05
N VAL A 371 -12.49 3.50 3.82
CA VAL A 371 -13.39 3.78 2.69
C VAL A 371 -13.05 2.93 1.48
N ALA A 372 -14.03 2.73 0.59
CA ALA A 372 -13.84 1.99 -0.64
C ALA A 372 -14.02 2.86 -1.88
N THR A 373 -13.27 2.52 -2.92
CA THR A 373 -13.35 3.14 -4.24
C THR A 373 -14.01 2.19 -5.24
N GLU A 374 -14.62 2.75 -6.27
CA GLU A 374 -15.15 1.99 -7.42
C GLU A 374 -14.61 2.57 -8.73
N THR A 375 -14.35 1.71 -9.70
CA THR A 375 -13.77 2.13 -10.99
C THR A 375 -14.85 2.46 -11.99
N PHE A 376 -14.85 3.71 -12.49
CA PHE A 376 -15.74 4.20 -13.56
C PHE A 376 -14.92 4.50 -14.81
N ILE A 377 -15.22 3.82 -15.90
CA ILE A 377 -14.53 3.99 -17.19
C ILE A 377 -15.30 4.99 -18.03
N ASN A 378 -14.60 5.98 -18.60
CA ASN A 378 -15.22 6.90 -19.52
C ASN A 378 -15.45 6.23 -20.89
N PRO A 379 -16.68 6.26 -21.45
CA PRO A 379 -16.97 5.59 -22.71
C PRO A 379 -16.35 6.27 -23.95
N LYS A 380 -15.88 7.52 -23.82
CA LYS A 380 -15.34 8.33 -24.94
C LYS A 380 -13.84 8.52 -24.90
N TYR A 381 -13.25 8.42 -23.72
CA TYR A 381 -11.83 8.71 -23.48
C TYR A 381 -11.19 7.53 -22.75
N PRO A 382 -9.90 7.24 -22.97
CA PRO A 382 -9.19 6.16 -22.27
C PRO A 382 -8.84 6.57 -20.83
N TRP A 383 -9.84 6.97 -20.06
CA TRP A 383 -9.71 7.42 -18.68
C TRP A 383 -10.63 6.63 -17.76
N ALA A 384 -10.12 6.32 -16.60
CA ALA A 384 -10.87 5.76 -15.48
C ALA A 384 -10.78 6.70 -14.28
N ALA A 385 -11.92 6.93 -13.61
CA ALA A 385 -11.97 7.59 -12.31
C ALA A 385 -12.29 6.55 -11.24
N ARG A 386 -11.64 6.67 -10.09
CA ARG A 386 -11.86 5.82 -8.93
C ARG A 386 -12.20 6.71 -7.73
N PRO A 387 -13.43 7.26 -7.67
CA PRO A 387 -13.90 8.00 -6.51
C PRO A 387 -14.03 7.09 -5.30
N VAL A 388 -13.85 7.64 -4.10
CA VAL A 388 -14.34 7.04 -2.86
C VAL A 388 -15.86 7.07 -2.89
N VAL A 389 -16.51 5.92 -2.79
CA VAL A 389 -17.97 5.79 -2.95
C VAL A 389 -18.71 5.42 -1.66
N CYS A 390 -18.05 4.71 -0.74
CA CYS A 390 -18.68 4.31 0.52
C CYS A 390 -17.68 4.21 1.68
N GLU A 391 -18.21 4.25 2.89
CA GLU A 391 -17.52 3.88 4.12
C GLU A 391 -17.81 2.40 4.45
N VAL A 392 -16.83 1.71 5.07
CA VAL A 392 -16.89 0.27 5.35
C VAL A 392 -16.87 0.03 6.85
N PHE A 393 -17.95 -0.51 7.35
CA PHE A 393 -18.14 -0.86 8.76
C PHE A 393 -17.98 -2.36 8.97
N ASN A 394 -17.45 -2.79 10.11
CA ASN A 394 -17.47 -4.20 10.51
C ASN A 394 -18.84 -4.63 11.06
N ALA A 395 -18.99 -5.89 11.45
CA ALA A 395 -20.23 -6.44 11.97
C ALA A 395 -20.72 -5.78 13.27
N ASN A 396 -19.87 -5.05 13.99
CA ASN A 396 -20.25 -4.26 15.17
C ASN A 396 -20.64 -2.81 14.82
N GLY A 397 -20.59 -2.41 13.54
CA GLY A 397 -20.82 -1.05 13.10
C GLY A 397 -19.63 -0.11 13.34
N GLU A 398 -18.41 -0.62 13.41
CA GLU A 398 -17.18 0.15 13.68
C GLU A 398 -16.40 0.39 12.39
N ALA A 399 -15.94 1.65 12.18
CA ALA A 399 -15.07 2.08 11.08
C ALA A 399 -13.98 3.06 11.57
N ASP A 400 -13.64 3.06 12.86
CA ASP A 400 -12.83 4.07 13.55
C ASP A 400 -11.32 3.90 13.31
N TYR A 401 -10.90 3.59 12.08
CA TYR A 401 -9.49 3.42 11.73
C TYR A 401 -8.99 4.40 10.66
N SER A 402 -9.64 5.54 10.52
CA SER A 402 -9.22 6.57 9.55
C SER A 402 -7.81 7.13 9.79
N THR A 403 -7.21 6.91 10.97
CA THR A 403 -5.81 7.26 11.29
C THR A 403 -4.87 6.05 11.28
N GLY A 404 -5.36 4.89 10.83
CA GLY A 404 -4.66 3.62 10.86
C GLY A 404 -4.82 2.85 12.16
N PHE A 405 -4.59 1.54 12.09
CA PHE A 405 -4.50 0.68 13.25
C PHE A 405 -3.12 0.81 13.87
N LYS A 406 -3.06 1.14 15.14
CA LYS A 406 -1.82 1.05 15.91
C LYS A 406 -1.54 -0.42 16.24
N PRO A 407 -0.29 -0.90 16.07
CA PRO A 407 0.06 -2.27 16.44
C PRO A 407 0.05 -2.46 17.96
N ASP A 408 -0.27 -3.68 18.41
CA ASP A 408 -0.16 -4.09 19.81
C ASP A 408 1.31 -4.13 20.25
N LEU A 409 2.21 -4.51 19.32
CA LEU A 409 3.65 -4.41 19.50
C LEU A 409 4.27 -3.59 18.37
N SER A 410 4.68 -2.36 18.70
CA SER A 410 5.29 -1.44 17.72
C SER A 410 6.77 -1.75 17.54
N ILE A 411 7.15 -2.12 16.31
CA ILE A 411 8.54 -2.40 15.94
C ILE A 411 8.84 -1.67 14.62
N ASN A 412 9.87 -0.82 14.63
CA ASN A 412 10.44 -0.29 13.42
C ASN A 412 11.57 -1.23 12.96
N GLU A 413 11.32 -2.02 11.91
CA GLU A 413 12.28 -2.99 11.38
C GLU A 413 13.61 -2.36 10.95
N THR A 414 13.61 -1.08 10.55
CA THR A 414 14.82 -0.36 10.14
C THR A 414 15.71 0.03 11.32
N SER A 415 15.25 -0.12 12.54
CA SER A 415 16.08 0.00 13.75
C SER A 415 16.91 -1.25 14.06
N TYR A 416 16.68 -2.34 13.31
CA TYR A 416 17.30 -3.65 13.51
C TYR A 416 17.88 -4.16 12.19
N LEU A 417 18.78 -3.40 11.56
CA LEU A 417 19.28 -3.65 10.20
C LEU A 417 19.96 -5.02 10.02
N GLN A 418 20.55 -5.58 11.08
CA GLN A 418 21.14 -6.93 11.06
C GLN A 418 20.07 -8.03 10.88
N TYR A 419 18.82 -7.75 11.26
CA TYR A 419 17.67 -8.65 11.13
C TYR A 419 16.68 -8.21 10.05
N TYR A 420 17.09 -7.25 9.22
CA TYR A 420 16.32 -6.82 8.04
C TYR A 420 16.56 -7.80 6.88
N LEU A 421 15.96 -8.97 6.99
CA LEU A 421 16.20 -10.15 6.15
C LEU A 421 15.04 -10.38 5.16
N PRO A 422 15.18 -11.31 4.19
CA PRO A 422 14.08 -11.70 3.31
C PRO A 422 12.83 -12.13 4.08
N LEU A 423 11.63 -11.86 3.50
CA LEU A 423 10.36 -12.28 4.11
C LEU A 423 10.32 -13.80 4.27
N GLY A 424 9.91 -14.26 5.44
CA GLY A 424 9.88 -15.68 5.80
C GLY A 424 11.23 -16.28 6.22
N ASP A 425 12.28 -15.47 6.38
CA ASP A 425 13.48 -15.88 7.10
C ASP A 425 13.18 -15.93 8.60
N PHE A 426 13.58 -17.01 9.28
CA PHE A 426 13.27 -17.22 10.71
C PHE A 426 13.91 -16.17 11.63
N ASN A 427 14.99 -15.53 11.20
CA ASN A 427 15.66 -14.46 11.93
C ASN A 427 15.20 -13.06 11.52
N GLU A 428 14.25 -12.95 10.55
CA GLU A 428 13.66 -11.66 10.20
C GLU A 428 12.89 -11.10 11.40
N ILE A 429 13.14 -9.83 11.74
CA ILE A 429 12.75 -9.27 13.04
C ILE A 429 11.25 -9.41 13.36
N LEU A 430 10.35 -9.11 12.41
CA LEU A 430 8.91 -9.13 12.67
C LEU A 430 8.35 -10.55 12.68
N PHE A 431 8.83 -11.42 11.77
CA PHE A 431 8.43 -12.82 11.76
C PHE A 431 8.95 -13.56 13.01
N ASN A 432 10.22 -13.33 13.39
CA ASN A 432 10.79 -13.89 14.62
C ASN A 432 10.02 -13.42 15.86
N THR A 433 9.69 -12.12 15.93
CA THR A 433 8.88 -11.57 17.03
C THR A 433 7.50 -12.24 17.12
N ALA A 434 6.81 -12.39 15.97
CA ALA A 434 5.50 -13.07 15.96
C ALA A 434 5.59 -14.52 16.46
N MET A 435 6.63 -15.26 16.07
CA MET A 435 6.90 -16.60 16.60
C MET A 435 7.19 -16.59 18.12
N GLY A 436 7.96 -15.60 18.59
CA GLY A 436 8.27 -15.41 20.01
C GLY A 436 7.01 -15.13 20.86
N ILE A 437 6.05 -14.35 20.32
CA ILE A 437 4.75 -14.13 20.98
C ILE A 437 3.93 -15.42 21.04
N ILE A 438 3.91 -16.18 19.93
CA ILE A 438 3.21 -17.48 19.87
C ILE A 438 3.81 -18.47 20.88
N ALA A 439 5.13 -18.49 21.01
CA ALA A 439 5.85 -19.34 21.96
C ALA A 439 5.72 -18.89 23.43
N GLY A 440 5.15 -17.71 23.69
CA GLY A 440 5.10 -17.10 25.02
C GLY A 440 6.46 -16.61 25.53
N ALA A 441 7.46 -16.47 24.65
CA ALA A 441 8.78 -15.93 24.97
C ALA A 441 8.82 -14.40 24.94
N ILE A 442 7.87 -13.77 24.24
CA ILE A 442 7.70 -12.32 24.14
C ILE A 442 6.30 -11.98 24.63
N GLU A 443 6.20 -11.14 25.64
CA GLU A 443 4.92 -10.62 26.14
C GLU A 443 4.52 -9.37 25.36
N LEU A 444 3.20 -9.24 25.07
CA LEU A 444 2.67 -8.00 24.51
C LEU A 444 2.70 -6.91 25.61
N PRO A 445 3.27 -5.74 25.35
CA PRO A 445 3.29 -4.66 26.31
C PRO A 445 1.88 -4.20 26.63
N GLU A 446 1.60 -3.88 27.89
CA GLU A 446 0.42 -3.09 28.25
C GLU A 446 0.52 -1.76 27.47
N ALA A 447 -0.54 -1.40 26.76
CA ALA A 447 -0.59 -0.33 25.76
C ALA A 447 0.28 0.90 26.10
N GLN A 448 1.44 1.03 25.48
CA GLN A 448 2.35 2.16 25.66
C GLN A 448 2.42 3.03 24.39
N THR A 449 2.24 4.32 24.60
CA THR A 449 2.35 5.38 23.62
C THR A 449 3.77 5.94 23.59
N ARG A 450 4.63 5.48 22.66
CA ARG A 450 5.79 6.28 22.19
C ARG A 450 6.27 5.76 20.84
N GLU A 451 6.08 6.57 19.79
CA GLU A 451 6.71 6.37 18.48
C GLU A 451 8.03 7.16 18.44
N THR A 452 9.13 6.50 18.07
CA THR A 452 10.36 7.16 17.63
C THR A 452 10.37 7.16 16.12
N SER A 453 10.12 8.33 15.51
CA SER A 453 10.15 8.49 14.06
C SER A 453 11.58 8.64 13.56
N VAL A 454 12.06 7.65 12.79
CA VAL A 454 13.26 7.80 11.95
C VAL A 454 12.84 8.39 10.61
N LYS A 455 13.47 9.50 10.19
CA LYS A 455 13.20 10.11 8.88
C LYS A 455 13.76 9.21 7.77
N SER A 456 12.89 8.41 7.16
CA SER A 456 13.17 7.73 5.90
C SER A 456 12.69 8.58 4.74
N PHE A 457 13.46 8.62 3.64
CA PHE A 457 13.02 9.18 2.37
C PHE A 457 12.40 8.03 1.57
N ALA A 458 11.06 8.01 1.50
CA ALA A 458 10.35 7.00 0.74
C ALA A 458 10.62 7.16 -0.76
N THR A 459 10.95 6.08 -1.43
CA THR A 459 11.04 6.01 -2.89
C THR A 459 9.68 5.73 -3.51
N PRO A 460 9.47 6.19 -4.75
CA PRO A 460 8.16 6.14 -5.37
C PRO A 460 7.91 4.76 -5.97
N LYS A 461 7.18 3.91 -5.33
CA LYS A 461 6.32 2.94 -6.00
C LYS A 461 5.51 2.07 -5.04
N ASN A 462 4.49 2.65 -4.48
CA ASN A 462 3.30 1.83 -4.29
C ASN A 462 2.23 2.45 -5.17
N THR A 463 1.96 1.82 -6.31
CA THR A 463 0.70 2.02 -6.99
C THR A 463 -0.37 1.63 -5.98
N ARG A 464 -0.86 2.65 -5.32
CA ARG A 464 -1.85 2.52 -4.27
C ARG A 464 -3.08 1.84 -4.85
N LYS A 465 -3.50 0.73 -4.28
CA LYS A 465 -4.70 0.02 -4.69
C LYS A 465 -5.91 0.43 -3.84
N GLY A 466 -5.70 0.68 -2.54
CA GLY A 466 -6.79 0.96 -1.63
C GLY A 466 -7.75 -0.22 -1.48
N LEU A 467 -9.02 0.07 -1.18
CA LEU A 467 -10.10 -0.90 -1.21
C LEU A 467 -10.95 -0.67 -2.46
N ILE A 468 -11.06 -1.68 -3.31
CA ILE A 468 -11.73 -1.59 -4.61
C ILE A 468 -12.97 -2.48 -4.62
N ILE A 469 -14.12 -1.88 -4.96
CA ILE A 469 -15.36 -2.58 -5.32
C ILE A 469 -15.31 -2.83 -6.83
N LYS A 470 -15.52 -4.07 -7.24
CA LYS A 470 -15.69 -4.46 -8.67
C LYS A 470 -17.13 -4.37 -9.11
#